data_142e1aee3a44abd02bbddb6c017dd692
#
_entry.id   142e1aee3a44abd02bbddb6c017dd692
#
_cell.length_a   1.000
_cell.length_b   1.000
_cell.length_c   1.000
_cell.angle_alpha   90.00
_cell.angle_beta   90.00
_cell.angle_gamma   90.00
#
_symmetry.space_group_name_H-M   'P 1'
#
loop_
_entity.id
_entity.type
_entity.pdbx_description
1 polymer ?
#
loop_
_entity_poly.entity_id
_entity_poly.type
_entity_poly.pdbx_seq_one_letter_code
_entity_poly.pdbx_strand_id
1 'polypeptide(L)'
;MTEYNVSDIVKDVRTILELNVTSDWLTEVGDTETLSLDKLIKSKIEDGAYVVEMQASHRLLDGESFKDKGITYDGKGFGYIKLPKDFARLVIFQMNSWLVPVFEAVYPEDAAYPMLRSKYGCVSGNYEKPAVAITNNEDNTNIGLMLEFYTTRDMKNDTIAHAVYIPTPSI
;
A
#
# COMPACT_ATOMS: atom_id res chain seq x y z
N MET A 1 12.61 -11.68 6.10
CA MET A 1 11.60 -11.05 6.97
C MET A 1 12.12 -11.05 8.38
N THR A 2 12.39 -9.89 8.96
CA THR A 2 12.85 -9.80 10.36
C THR A 2 11.58 -9.88 11.21
N GLU A 3 11.33 -11.02 11.85
CA GLU A 3 10.22 -11.14 12.81
C GLU A 3 10.53 -10.23 13.99
N TYR A 4 9.78 -9.17 14.14
CA TYR A 4 9.82 -8.35 15.33
C TYR A 4 9.00 -9.02 16.43
N ASN A 5 9.65 -9.34 17.52
CA ASN A 5 8.95 -9.85 18.69
C ASN A 5 8.23 -8.68 19.39
N VAL A 6 6.90 -8.77 19.50
CA VAL A 6 6.06 -7.76 20.17
C VAL A 6 6.56 -7.40 21.57
N SER A 7 7.12 -8.37 22.32
CA SER A 7 7.69 -8.12 23.65
C SER A 7 8.92 -7.22 23.62
N ASP A 8 9.74 -7.31 22.58
CA ASP A 8 10.94 -6.49 22.44
C ASP A 8 10.54 -5.06 22.04
N ILE A 9 9.56 -4.89 21.18
CA ILE A 9 9.01 -3.56 20.84
C ILE A 9 8.45 -2.88 22.09
N VAL A 10 7.68 -3.58 22.92
CA VAL A 10 7.15 -3.02 24.17
C VAL A 10 8.27 -2.56 25.10
N LYS A 11 9.34 -3.37 25.22
CA LYS A 11 10.51 -3.04 26.03
C LYS A 11 11.24 -1.81 25.50
N ASP A 12 11.44 -1.73 24.20
CA ASP A 12 12.11 -0.59 23.57
C ASP A 12 11.29 0.69 23.72
N VAL A 13 9.97 0.65 23.52
CA VAL A 13 9.08 1.79 23.75
C VAL A 13 9.16 2.26 25.21
N ARG A 14 9.15 1.35 26.18
CA ARG A 14 9.32 1.71 27.59
C ARG A 14 10.68 2.37 27.85
N THR A 15 11.73 1.86 27.23
CA THR A 15 13.07 2.44 27.34
C THR A 15 13.12 3.86 26.78
N ILE A 16 12.53 4.08 25.61
CA ILE A 16 12.46 5.41 24.99
C ILE A 16 11.65 6.40 25.85
N LEU A 17 10.59 5.93 26.48
CA LEU A 17 9.77 6.75 27.38
C LEU A 17 10.42 6.96 28.77
N GLU A 18 11.67 6.47 28.97
CA GLU A 18 12.37 6.51 30.26
C GLU A 18 11.60 5.84 31.42
N LEU A 19 10.64 4.98 31.07
CA LEU A 19 9.82 4.26 32.03
C LEU A 19 10.46 2.92 32.43
N ASN A 20 11.79 2.89 32.55
CA ASN A 20 12.54 1.71 32.98
C ASN A 20 12.32 1.37 34.46
N VAL A 21 11.49 2.11 35.12
CA VAL A 21 11.18 1.87 36.52
C VAL A 21 10.27 0.66 36.63
N THR A 22 10.66 -0.26 37.49
CA THR A 22 9.86 -1.38 37.96
C THR A 22 8.40 -0.96 38.13
N SER A 23 7.61 -1.45 37.21
CA SER A 23 6.29 -0.93 36.85
C SER A 23 5.17 -1.23 37.84
N ASP A 24 5.48 -1.76 38.99
CA ASP A 24 4.45 -2.22 39.92
C ASP A 24 3.77 -1.08 40.69
N TRP A 25 4.38 0.08 40.77
CA TRP A 25 3.79 1.20 41.52
C TRP A 25 2.72 2.00 40.76
N LEU A 26 2.68 1.91 39.42
CA LEU A 26 1.60 2.55 38.61
C LEU A 26 0.31 1.72 38.60
N THR A 27 0.38 0.48 39.05
CA THR A 27 -0.79 -0.41 39.15
C THR A 27 -1.51 -0.33 40.51
N GLU A 28 -0.91 0.32 41.49
CA GLU A 28 -1.48 0.42 42.85
C GLU A 28 -2.41 1.62 43.09
N VAL A 29 -2.60 2.49 42.12
CA VAL A 29 -3.71 3.48 42.21
C VAL A 29 -4.99 2.78 41.82
N GLY A 30 -5.62 2.23 42.82
CA GLY A 30 -6.86 1.51 42.99
C GLY A 30 -8.04 1.71 42.02
N ASP A 31 -7.79 1.80 40.72
CA ASP A 31 -8.83 1.84 39.70
C ASP A 31 -8.68 0.63 38.79
N THR A 32 -9.57 -0.33 38.97
CA THR A 32 -9.58 -1.62 38.27
C THR A 32 -9.86 -1.50 36.77
N GLU A 33 -9.97 -0.31 36.21
CA GLU A 33 -10.27 -0.04 34.82
C GLU A 33 -9.11 0.56 34.01
N THR A 34 -7.97 0.88 34.64
CA THR A 34 -6.81 1.39 33.91
C THR A 34 -6.14 0.29 33.09
N LEU A 35 -6.22 0.41 31.79
CA LEU A 35 -5.44 -0.41 30.86
C LEU A 35 -3.96 -0.28 31.22
N SER A 36 -3.28 -1.40 31.48
CA SER A 36 -1.83 -1.37 31.72
C SER A 36 -1.13 -0.74 30.50
N LEU A 37 -0.04 0.01 30.73
CA LEU A 37 0.73 0.66 29.66
C LEU A 37 1.12 -0.34 28.56
N ASP A 38 1.45 -1.57 28.93
CA ASP A 38 1.79 -2.63 27.97
C ASP A 38 0.61 -2.98 27.05
N LYS A 39 -0.60 -3.04 27.58
CA LYS A 39 -1.79 -3.29 26.77
C LYS A 39 -2.04 -2.13 25.82
N LEU A 40 -1.82 -0.90 26.28
CA LEU A 40 -1.95 0.28 25.44
C LEU A 40 -0.90 0.29 24.33
N ILE A 41 0.37 0.02 24.65
CA ILE A 41 1.44 -0.07 23.65
C ILE A 41 1.09 -1.16 22.64
N LYS A 42 0.74 -2.37 23.08
CA LYS A 42 0.37 -3.47 22.20
C LYS A 42 -0.79 -3.13 21.26
N SER A 43 -1.82 -2.43 21.74
CA SER A 43 -2.95 -2.01 20.92
C SER A 43 -2.58 -0.97 19.85
N LYS A 44 -1.42 -0.30 19.98
CA LYS A 44 -0.95 0.73 19.05
C LYS A 44 0.18 0.27 18.14
N ILE A 45 0.70 -0.95 18.31
CA ILE A 45 1.78 -1.46 17.47
C ILE A 45 1.33 -1.58 16.00
N GLU A 46 0.12 -2.11 15.76
CA GLU A 46 -0.41 -2.26 14.40
C GLU A 46 -0.57 -0.89 13.70
N ASP A 47 -1.14 0.09 14.40
CA ASP A 47 -1.27 1.46 13.90
C ASP A 47 0.11 2.06 13.56
N GLY A 48 1.08 1.86 14.46
CA GLY A 48 2.45 2.35 14.28
C GLY A 48 3.16 1.66 13.11
N ALA A 49 3.05 0.35 12.97
CA ALA A 49 3.61 -0.40 11.86
C ALA A 49 3.02 0.06 10.52
N TYR A 50 1.71 0.25 10.46
CA TYR A 50 1.05 0.77 9.27
C TYR A 50 1.59 2.17 8.87
N VAL A 51 1.76 3.07 9.84
CA VAL A 51 2.34 4.41 9.57
C VAL A 51 3.77 4.29 9.02
N VAL A 52 4.58 3.40 9.60
CA VAL A 52 5.95 3.17 9.12
C VAL A 52 5.94 2.65 7.68
N GLU A 53 5.12 1.66 7.35
CA GLU A 53 5.04 1.11 5.99
C GLU A 53 4.55 2.13 4.97
N MET A 54 3.64 3.02 5.37
CA MET A 54 3.16 4.08 4.49
C MET A 54 4.18 5.21 4.27
N GLN A 55 5.07 5.48 5.22
CA GLN A 55 5.96 6.64 5.20
C GLN A 55 7.44 6.30 4.98
N ALA A 56 7.88 5.10 5.34
CA ALA A 56 9.28 4.71 5.19
C ALA A 56 9.70 4.65 3.71
N SER A 57 11.00 4.83 3.48
CA SER A 57 11.57 4.64 2.16
C SER A 57 11.38 3.21 1.66
N HIS A 58 11.04 3.02 0.39
CA HIS A 58 10.92 1.70 -0.25
C HIS A 58 12.18 0.83 -0.11
N ARG A 59 13.35 1.44 0.14
CA ARG A 59 14.62 0.73 0.33
C ARG A 59 14.70 0.00 1.67
N LEU A 60 13.86 0.37 2.61
CA LEU A 60 13.84 -0.18 3.97
C LEU A 60 12.74 -1.21 4.17
N LEU A 61 11.86 -1.39 3.19
CA LEU A 61 10.69 -2.25 3.27
C LEU A 61 10.79 -3.38 2.25
N ASP A 62 10.34 -4.56 2.65
CA ASP A 62 10.23 -5.70 1.77
C ASP A 62 8.98 -5.58 0.90
N GLY A 63 9.17 -5.51 -0.41
CA GLY A 63 8.08 -5.43 -1.37
C GLY A 63 7.68 -6.81 -1.88
N GLU A 64 6.40 -6.99 -2.15
CA GLU A 64 5.84 -8.20 -2.77
C GLU A 64 5.46 -7.97 -4.23
N SER A 65 5.55 -9.02 -5.04
CA SER A 65 5.20 -8.95 -6.45
C SER A 65 3.75 -9.34 -6.68
N PHE A 66 3.03 -8.56 -7.51
CA PHE A 66 1.72 -8.94 -8.04
C PHE A 66 1.71 -9.14 -9.56
N LYS A 67 2.88 -9.43 -10.12
CA LYS A 67 3.07 -9.63 -11.57
C LYS A 67 2.19 -10.74 -12.16
N ASP A 68 1.87 -11.77 -11.36
CA ASP A 68 1.09 -12.93 -11.79
C ASP A 68 -0.44 -12.68 -11.78
N LYS A 69 -0.88 -11.48 -11.41
CA LYS A 69 -2.29 -11.15 -11.44
C LYS A 69 -2.79 -10.97 -12.88
N GLY A 70 -3.98 -11.48 -13.14
CA GLY A 70 -4.61 -11.36 -14.45
C GLY A 70 -4.95 -9.91 -14.81
N ILE A 71 -4.69 -9.55 -16.07
CA ILE A 71 -5.04 -8.25 -16.63
C ILE A 71 -6.41 -8.36 -17.29
N THR A 72 -7.26 -7.38 -17.06
CA THR A 72 -8.52 -7.20 -17.80
C THR A 72 -8.43 -5.95 -18.64
N TYR A 73 -8.65 -6.09 -19.96
CA TYR A 73 -8.66 -4.98 -20.91
C TYR A 73 -10.09 -4.59 -21.27
N ASP A 74 -10.38 -3.30 -21.36
CA ASP A 74 -11.69 -2.79 -21.76
C ASP A 74 -11.83 -2.60 -23.28
N GLY A 75 -10.76 -2.85 -24.03
CA GLY A 75 -10.70 -2.72 -25.47
C GLY A 75 -10.62 -1.28 -26.00
N LYS A 76 -10.51 -0.28 -25.11
CA LYS A 76 -10.43 1.15 -25.47
C LYS A 76 -9.09 1.81 -25.06
N GLY A 77 -8.12 1.01 -24.70
CA GLY A 77 -6.81 1.50 -24.25
C GLY A 77 -6.65 1.54 -22.75
N PHE A 78 -7.65 1.08 -22.02
CA PHE A 78 -7.60 0.94 -20.58
C PHE A 78 -7.49 -0.53 -20.22
N GLY A 79 -6.84 -0.79 -19.11
CA GLY A 79 -6.85 -2.07 -18.47
C GLY A 79 -6.83 -1.91 -16.96
N TYR A 80 -7.20 -2.96 -16.28
CA TYR A 80 -7.14 -2.99 -14.83
C TYR A 80 -6.67 -4.33 -14.29
N ILE A 81 -6.11 -4.28 -13.11
CA ILE A 81 -5.60 -5.42 -12.36
C ILE A 81 -6.20 -5.36 -10.97
N LYS A 82 -6.76 -6.48 -10.49
CA LYS A 82 -7.20 -6.58 -9.10
C LYS A 82 -5.98 -6.66 -8.20
N LEU A 83 -5.87 -5.71 -7.28
CA LEU A 83 -4.78 -5.68 -6.31
C LEU A 83 -4.97 -6.75 -5.22
N PRO A 84 -3.87 -7.20 -4.60
CA PRO A 84 -3.94 -8.06 -3.41
C PRO A 84 -4.75 -7.42 -2.29
N LYS A 85 -5.33 -8.23 -1.41
CA LYS A 85 -6.16 -7.73 -0.30
C LYS A 85 -5.36 -6.96 0.75
N ASP A 86 -4.10 -7.31 0.86
CA ASP A 86 -3.10 -6.73 1.76
C ASP A 86 -2.30 -5.58 1.12
N PHE A 87 -2.76 -5.07 -0.02
CA PHE A 87 -2.12 -3.96 -0.70
C PHE A 87 -2.17 -2.69 0.16
N ALA A 88 -1.02 -2.14 0.54
CA ALA A 88 -0.91 -0.86 1.23
C ALA A 88 -0.42 0.26 0.30
N ARG A 89 0.68 0.03 -0.44
CA ARG A 89 1.30 1.08 -1.25
C ARG A 89 1.99 0.53 -2.49
N LEU A 90 1.84 1.23 -3.62
CA LEU A 90 2.57 0.92 -4.85
C LEU A 90 4.05 1.28 -4.71
N VAL A 91 4.92 0.37 -5.12
CA VAL A 91 6.38 0.62 -5.24
C VAL A 91 6.76 0.91 -6.67
N ILE A 92 6.35 0.04 -7.59
CA ILE A 92 6.63 0.16 -9.02
C ILE A 92 5.59 -0.61 -9.82
N PHE A 93 5.18 -0.03 -10.94
CA PHE A 93 4.40 -0.73 -11.94
C PHE A 93 4.88 -0.37 -13.35
N GLN A 94 5.03 -1.38 -14.20
CA GLN A 94 5.44 -1.21 -15.60
C GLN A 94 4.84 -2.31 -16.47
N MET A 95 4.26 -1.92 -17.59
CA MET A 95 3.91 -2.82 -18.67
C MET A 95 5.09 -2.99 -19.63
N ASN A 96 5.17 -4.12 -20.33
CA ASN A 96 6.28 -4.37 -21.26
C ASN A 96 6.37 -3.37 -22.41
N SER A 97 5.24 -2.81 -22.83
CA SER A 97 5.21 -1.79 -23.88
C SER A 97 5.63 -0.40 -23.42
N TRP A 98 5.75 -0.17 -22.11
CA TRP A 98 6.10 1.14 -21.56
C TRP A 98 7.59 1.39 -21.54
N LEU A 99 8.01 2.60 -21.90
CA LEU A 99 9.42 3.00 -21.88
C LEU A 99 9.95 3.26 -20.47
N VAL A 100 9.07 3.68 -19.54
CA VAL A 100 9.44 4.01 -18.17
C VAL A 100 8.46 3.39 -17.19
N PRO A 101 8.91 3.01 -15.98
CA PRO A 101 8.03 2.57 -14.92
C PRO A 101 7.27 3.74 -14.27
N VAL A 102 6.19 3.42 -13.58
CA VAL A 102 5.44 4.32 -12.70
C VAL A 102 5.71 3.92 -11.25
N PHE A 103 6.04 4.91 -10.40
CA PHE A 103 6.33 4.72 -8.98
C PHE A 103 5.23 5.28 -8.07
N GLU A 104 4.33 6.08 -8.62
CA GLU A 104 3.27 6.72 -7.87
C GLU A 104 1.96 6.60 -8.66
N ALA A 105 0.90 6.21 -7.96
CA ALA A 105 -0.42 6.11 -8.54
C ALA A 105 -1.25 7.36 -8.23
N VAL A 106 -2.13 7.69 -9.15
CA VAL A 106 -3.15 8.74 -8.97
C VAL A 106 -4.35 8.13 -8.25
N TYR A 107 -4.94 8.87 -7.34
CA TYR A 107 -6.15 8.47 -6.62
C TYR A 107 -7.38 9.25 -7.10
N PRO A 108 -8.60 8.75 -6.88
CA PRO A 108 -9.83 9.41 -7.33
C PRO A 108 -10.01 10.85 -6.80
N GLU A 109 -9.40 11.17 -5.66
CA GLU A 109 -9.42 12.51 -5.04
C GLU A 109 -8.46 13.49 -5.74
N ASP A 110 -7.51 13.00 -6.53
CA ASP A 110 -6.55 13.82 -7.21
C ASP A 110 -7.17 14.55 -8.41
N ALA A 111 -6.84 15.81 -8.59
CA ALA A 111 -7.29 16.60 -9.72
C ALA A 111 -6.84 16.01 -11.09
N ALA A 112 -5.79 15.18 -11.10
CA ALA A 112 -5.30 14.50 -12.29
C ALA A 112 -6.18 13.30 -12.70
N TYR A 113 -6.94 12.69 -11.80
CA TYR A 113 -7.72 11.48 -12.09
C TYR A 113 -8.72 11.63 -13.23
N PRO A 114 -9.57 12.69 -13.30
CA PRO A 114 -10.46 12.88 -14.45
C PRO A 114 -9.72 13.04 -15.78
N MET A 115 -8.48 13.55 -15.73
CA MET A 115 -7.66 13.75 -16.92
C MET A 115 -7.18 12.43 -17.52
N LEU A 116 -6.91 11.43 -16.66
CA LEU A 116 -6.49 10.10 -17.12
C LEU A 116 -7.55 9.40 -17.96
N ARG A 117 -8.82 9.66 -17.69
CA ARG A 117 -9.96 9.12 -18.45
C ARG A 117 -10.34 9.97 -19.68
N SER A 118 -9.54 10.99 -20.00
CA SER A 118 -9.77 11.86 -21.16
C SER A 118 -9.59 11.10 -22.47
N LYS A 119 -10.38 11.48 -23.48
CA LYS A 119 -10.23 10.98 -24.86
C LYS A 119 -8.95 11.44 -25.55
N TYR A 120 -8.28 12.43 -24.99
CA TYR A 120 -7.09 13.04 -25.56
C TYR A 120 -5.82 12.40 -24.97
N GLY A 121 -5.11 11.62 -25.77
CA GLY A 121 -3.91 10.89 -25.34
C GLY A 121 -2.75 11.75 -24.83
N CYS A 122 -2.77 13.06 -25.10
CA CYS A 122 -1.79 13.98 -24.52
C CYS A 122 -2.04 14.26 -23.01
N VAL A 123 -3.24 13.94 -22.53
CA VAL A 123 -3.67 14.18 -21.15
C VAL A 123 -3.79 12.88 -20.36
N SER A 124 -4.27 11.80 -21.03
CA SER A 124 -4.53 10.51 -20.38
C SER A 124 -3.27 9.66 -20.10
N GLY A 125 -2.10 10.15 -20.43
CA GLY A 125 -0.88 9.34 -20.44
C GLY A 125 -0.71 8.54 -21.74
N ASN A 126 0.48 8.03 -21.95
CA ASN A 126 0.82 7.18 -23.09
C ASN A 126 1.98 6.25 -22.73
N TYR A 127 2.44 5.38 -23.63
CA TYR A 127 3.52 4.42 -23.36
C TYR A 127 4.88 5.08 -23.06
N GLU A 128 5.08 6.37 -23.41
CA GLU A 128 6.29 7.16 -23.08
C GLU A 128 6.17 7.84 -21.71
N LYS A 129 4.94 8.23 -21.34
CA LYS A 129 4.58 8.86 -20.08
C LYS A 129 3.39 8.12 -19.49
N PRO A 130 3.61 6.89 -19.01
CA PRO A 130 2.53 6.08 -18.49
C PRO A 130 1.98 6.66 -17.19
N ALA A 131 0.71 6.41 -16.93
CA ALA A 131 0.05 6.77 -15.70
C ALA A 131 -0.83 5.61 -15.23
N VAL A 132 -0.95 5.47 -13.93
CA VAL A 132 -1.82 4.49 -13.27
C VAL A 132 -2.67 5.16 -12.21
N ALA A 133 -3.84 4.62 -11.97
CA ALA A 133 -4.69 5.03 -10.86
C ALA A 133 -5.05 3.84 -9.98
N ILE A 134 -5.22 4.08 -8.69
CA ILE A 134 -5.76 3.09 -7.77
C ILE A 134 -7.18 3.50 -7.41
N THR A 135 -8.12 2.62 -7.69
CA THR A 135 -9.55 2.87 -7.50
C THR A 135 -10.21 1.72 -6.74
N ASN A 136 -11.38 1.97 -6.20
CA ASN A 136 -12.20 0.91 -5.63
C ASN A 136 -12.93 0.15 -6.76
N ASN A 137 -13.01 -1.16 -6.62
CA ASN A 137 -13.83 -1.97 -7.49
C ASN A 137 -15.32 -1.69 -7.20
N GLU A 138 -16.04 -1.19 -8.21
CA GLU A 138 -17.48 -0.88 -8.11
C GLU A 138 -18.38 -2.14 -8.20
N ASP A 139 -17.81 -3.30 -8.48
CA ASP A 139 -18.59 -4.55 -8.51
C ASP A 139 -19.06 -4.91 -7.11
N ASN A 140 -20.37 -4.84 -6.88
CA ASN A 140 -21.07 -5.13 -5.62
C ASN A 140 -20.77 -6.51 -4.98
N THR A 141 -20.00 -7.35 -5.63
CA THR A 141 -19.68 -8.71 -5.17
C THR A 141 -18.28 -8.86 -4.59
N ASN A 142 -17.36 -7.92 -4.85
CA ASN A 142 -15.99 -7.97 -4.32
C ASN A 142 -15.49 -6.56 -4.05
N ILE A 143 -15.55 -6.14 -2.80
CA ILE A 143 -14.90 -4.92 -2.33
C ILE A 143 -13.38 -5.16 -2.40
N GLY A 144 -12.67 -4.38 -3.20
CA GLY A 144 -11.22 -4.49 -3.34
C GLY A 144 -10.65 -3.33 -4.16
N LEU A 145 -9.35 -3.14 -4.03
CA LEU A 145 -8.63 -2.14 -4.81
C LEU A 145 -8.31 -2.67 -6.21
N MET A 146 -8.36 -1.78 -7.18
CA MET A 146 -7.92 -2.02 -8.55
C MET A 146 -6.85 -1.03 -8.95
N LEU A 147 -5.85 -1.49 -9.68
CA LEU A 147 -4.92 -0.63 -10.38
C LEU A 147 -5.41 -0.49 -11.82
N GLU A 148 -5.83 0.70 -12.20
CA GLU A 148 -6.16 1.08 -13.58
C GLU A 148 -4.90 1.61 -14.26
N PHE A 149 -4.66 1.19 -15.49
CA PHE A 149 -3.58 1.73 -16.32
C PHE A 149 -4.12 2.21 -17.66
N TYR A 150 -3.49 3.25 -18.14
CA TYR A 150 -3.94 3.96 -19.33
C TYR A 150 -2.88 3.83 -20.42
N THR A 151 -3.33 3.45 -21.62
CA THR A 151 -2.55 3.33 -22.84
C THR A 151 -1.35 2.38 -22.79
N THR A 152 -1.60 1.16 -23.22
CA THR A 152 -0.55 0.25 -23.67
C THR A 152 -0.43 0.33 -25.20
N ARG A 153 0.75 0.00 -25.74
CA ARG A 153 0.99 -0.04 -27.19
C ARG A 153 0.22 -1.19 -27.85
N ASP A 154 0.11 -2.30 -27.18
CA ASP A 154 -0.71 -3.45 -27.55
C ASP A 154 -1.82 -3.63 -26.50
N MET A 155 -3.02 -3.18 -26.87
CA MET A 155 -4.18 -3.12 -25.98
C MET A 155 -4.79 -4.48 -25.64
N LYS A 156 -4.25 -5.59 -26.16
CA LYS A 156 -4.85 -6.93 -25.98
C LYS A 156 -3.89 -7.95 -25.40
N ASN A 157 -2.58 -7.79 -25.65
CA ASN A 157 -1.60 -8.83 -25.36
C ASN A 157 -0.40 -8.32 -24.56
N ASP A 158 -0.44 -7.08 -24.07
CA ASP A 158 0.65 -6.57 -23.25
C ASP A 158 0.70 -7.31 -21.90
N THR A 159 1.87 -7.42 -21.35
CA THR A 159 2.12 -8.14 -20.10
C THR A 159 2.83 -7.24 -19.09
N ILE A 160 2.75 -7.60 -17.84
CA ILE A 160 3.39 -6.85 -16.76
C ILE A 160 4.89 -7.13 -16.78
N ALA A 161 5.71 -6.08 -16.89
CA ALA A 161 7.17 -6.16 -16.74
C ALA A 161 7.57 -6.15 -15.27
N HIS A 162 7.07 -5.15 -14.53
CA HIS A 162 7.32 -4.98 -13.10
C HIS A 162 6.03 -4.62 -12.37
N ALA A 163 5.78 -5.24 -11.24
CA ALA A 163 4.64 -4.97 -10.37
C ALA A 163 4.99 -5.33 -8.94
N VAL A 164 5.31 -4.33 -8.12
CA VAL A 164 5.71 -4.50 -6.72
C VAL A 164 4.92 -3.54 -5.85
N TYR A 165 4.51 -4.01 -4.69
CA TYR A 165 3.77 -3.26 -3.69
C TYR A 165 4.30 -3.54 -2.29
N ILE A 166 3.98 -2.69 -1.33
CA ILE A 166 4.17 -2.94 0.10
C ILE A 166 2.87 -3.52 0.63
N PRO A 167 2.89 -4.71 1.26
CA PRO A 167 1.71 -5.27 1.91
C PRO A 167 1.39 -4.53 3.22
N THR A 168 0.16 -4.64 3.71
CA THR A 168 -0.20 -4.21 5.06
C THR A 168 0.50 -5.08 6.10
N PRO A 169 0.96 -4.52 7.23
CA PRO A 169 1.65 -5.29 8.24
C PRO A 169 0.76 -6.40 8.80
N SER A 170 1.31 -7.59 8.90
CA SER A 170 0.75 -8.70 9.67
C SER A 170 1.55 -8.86 10.95
N ILE A 171 0.97 -8.52 12.09
CA ILE A 171 1.59 -8.62 13.43
C ILE A 171 0.92 -9.74 14.21
#